data_7334452e7543642932281ff96d190d53
#
_entry.id   7334452e7543642932281ff96d190d53
#
_cell.length_a   1.000
_cell.length_b   1.000
_cell.length_c   1.000
_cell.angle_alpha   90.00
_cell.angle_beta   90.00
_cell.angle_gamma   90.00
#
_symmetry.space_group_name_H-M   'P 1'
#
loop_
_entity.id
_entity.type
_entity.pdbx_description
1 polymer ?
#
loop_
_entity_poly.entity_id
_entity_poly.type
_entity_poly.pdbx_seq_one_letter_code
_entity_poly.pdbx_strand_id
1 'polypeptide(L)'
;IRDYYASRGLGDGYKRQVLSSMTPYFCDEFANPAGAYKSARVSENAINRARTQAARLIGARPDEIYFTSGGSESDNWAIKSFSRSIRKKRMGASCHIITTSIEHNAVLNSCRTLESEGFTVTYLPCDKYGFIHPETLQAAIRDDTILISVMAANNEVGSIQPLKAIGQIARRHQIVFHTDAVQAYGHIPINVNECMIDMLS
;
A
#
# COMPACT_ATOMS: atom_id res chain seq x y z
N ILE A 1 14.62 -20.77 -18.36
CA ILE A 1 14.74 -20.96 -16.89
C ILE A 1 15.80 -20.01 -16.32
N ARG A 2 16.97 -19.88 -16.99
CA ARG A 2 18.05 -18.98 -16.55
C ARG A 2 17.62 -17.50 -16.58
N ASP A 3 16.86 -17.10 -17.59
CA ASP A 3 16.36 -15.72 -17.76
C ASP A 3 15.22 -15.39 -16.79
N TYR A 4 14.41 -16.39 -16.40
CA TYR A 4 13.34 -16.23 -15.42
C TYR A 4 13.88 -15.94 -14.01
N TYR A 5 14.96 -16.62 -13.60
CA TYR A 5 15.62 -16.32 -12.31
C TYR A 5 16.43 -15.03 -12.37
N ALA A 6 17.02 -14.70 -13.52
CA ALA A 6 17.71 -13.42 -13.71
C ALA A 6 16.75 -12.23 -13.68
N SER A 7 15.54 -12.36 -14.25
CA SER A 7 14.53 -11.29 -14.20
C SER A 7 13.93 -11.10 -12.80
N ARG A 8 13.70 -12.17 -12.02
CA ARG A 8 13.32 -12.05 -10.61
C ARG A 8 14.44 -11.40 -9.78
N GLY A 9 15.68 -11.83 -9.97
CA GLY A 9 16.82 -11.19 -9.31
C GLY A 9 17.05 -9.73 -9.71
N LEU A 10 16.62 -9.31 -10.90
CA LEU A 10 16.66 -7.93 -11.36
C LEU A 10 15.46 -7.10 -10.86
N GLY A 11 14.31 -7.73 -10.62
CA GLY A 11 13.12 -7.08 -10.06
C GLY A 11 13.27 -6.79 -8.56
N ASP A 12 13.76 -7.76 -7.81
CA ASP A 12 13.90 -7.69 -6.35
C ASP A 12 15.35 -7.46 -5.90
N GLY A 13 16.30 -7.43 -6.85
CA GLY A 13 17.73 -7.31 -6.59
C GLY A 13 18.22 -5.88 -6.59
N TYR A 14 19.31 -5.65 -5.88
CA TYR A 14 20.00 -4.36 -5.85
C TYR A 14 20.66 -4.05 -7.21
N LYS A 15 20.20 -2.96 -7.85
CA LYS A 15 20.95 -2.38 -8.97
C LYS A 15 22.23 -1.74 -8.42
N ARG A 16 23.34 -1.77 -9.19
CA ARG A 16 24.63 -1.21 -8.75
C ARG A 16 24.54 0.25 -8.32
N GLN A 17 23.72 1.06 -9.02
CA GLN A 17 23.51 2.47 -8.67
C GLN A 17 22.82 2.62 -7.31
N VAL A 18 21.83 1.75 -7.01
CA VAL A 18 21.14 1.74 -5.73
C VAL A 18 22.10 1.36 -4.62
N LEU A 19 22.86 0.28 -4.79
CA LEU A 19 23.88 -0.14 -3.82
C LEU A 19 24.92 0.96 -3.56
N SER A 20 25.45 1.59 -4.61
CA SER A 20 26.41 2.69 -4.47
C SER A 20 25.83 3.88 -3.70
N SER A 21 24.53 4.17 -3.88
CA SER A 21 23.85 5.24 -3.14
C SER A 21 23.58 4.89 -1.68
N MET A 22 23.44 3.59 -1.36
CA MET A 22 23.20 3.10 0.02
C MET A 22 24.49 2.97 0.83
N THR A 23 25.60 2.56 0.18
CA THR A 23 26.86 2.23 0.85
C THR A 23 27.36 3.29 1.84
N PRO A 24 27.33 4.61 1.55
CA PRO A 24 27.78 5.64 2.49
C PRO A 24 27.02 5.59 3.83
N TYR A 25 25.74 5.27 3.80
CA TYR A 25 24.90 5.21 5.00
C TYR A 25 25.12 3.95 5.86
N PHE A 26 25.82 2.95 5.33
CA PHE A 26 26.22 1.78 6.12
C PHE A 26 27.58 1.97 6.82
N CYS A 27 28.48 2.78 6.25
CA CYS A 27 29.87 2.85 6.67
C CYS A 27 30.26 4.21 7.26
N ASP A 28 29.77 5.32 6.67
CA ASP A 28 30.32 6.65 6.94
C ASP A 28 29.24 7.62 7.53
N GLU A 29 28.00 7.55 7.04
CA GLU A 29 26.94 8.53 7.31
C GLU A 29 25.73 7.91 8.04
N PHE A 30 25.98 7.06 9.04
CA PHE A 30 24.96 6.28 9.77
C PHE A 30 24.46 6.92 11.07
N ALA A 31 24.57 8.23 11.20
CA ALA A 31 24.14 8.93 12.40
C ALA A 31 22.61 8.92 12.60
N ASN A 32 22.19 8.97 13.86
CA ASN A 32 20.77 9.08 14.21
C ASN A 32 20.20 10.39 13.64
N PRO A 33 19.21 10.35 12.71
CA PRO A 33 18.65 11.53 12.06
C PRO A 33 17.93 12.51 13.02
N ALA A 34 17.53 12.04 14.19
CA ALA A 34 16.91 12.88 15.22
C ALA A 34 17.93 13.63 16.12
N GLY A 35 19.24 13.43 15.90
CA GLY A 35 20.28 14.06 16.71
C GLY A 35 20.49 15.54 16.38
N ALA A 36 20.95 16.32 17.36
CA ALA A 36 21.20 17.76 17.19
C ALA A 36 22.59 18.09 16.61
N TYR A 37 23.39 17.09 16.26
CA TYR A 37 24.77 17.24 15.80
C TYR A 37 24.90 17.20 14.27
N LYS A 38 26.05 17.67 13.73
CA LYS A 38 26.24 17.88 12.29
C LYS A 38 26.02 16.61 11.45
N SER A 39 26.53 15.46 11.88
CA SER A 39 26.37 14.19 11.13
C SER A 39 24.90 13.70 11.11
N ALA A 40 24.10 13.99 12.13
CA ALA A 40 22.68 13.71 12.14
C ALA A 40 21.92 14.41 11.00
N ARG A 41 22.31 15.67 10.69
CA ARG A 41 21.69 16.44 9.58
C ARG A 41 21.91 15.81 8.21
N VAL A 42 23.02 15.10 8.01
CA VAL A 42 23.28 14.40 6.74
C VAL A 42 22.26 13.27 6.56
N SER A 43 22.05 12.45 7.58
CA SER A 43 21.07 11.38 7.57
C SER A 43 19.64 11.92 7.46
N GLU A 44 19.29 12.97 8.21
CA GLU A 44 17.99 13.64 8.12
C GLU A 44 17.70 14.17 6.71
N ASN A 45 18.66 14.87 6.10
CA ASN A 45 18.51 15.40 4.75
C ASN A 45 18.34 14.29 3.71
N ALA A 46 19.03 13.16 3.87
CA ALA A 46 18.92 12.02 2.98
C ALA A 46 17.50 11.41 3.06
N ILE A 47 16.96 11.21 4.27
CA ILE A 47 15.61 10.72 4.49
C ILE A 47 14.55 11.68 3.91
N ASN A 48 14.70 12.99 4.16
CA ASN A 48 13.76 13.98 3.65
C ASN A 48 13.80 14.09 2.12
N ARG A 49 14.97 13.93 1.51
CA ARG A 49 15.10 13.84 0.05
C ARG A 49 14.38 12.60 -0.49
N ALA A 50 14.57 11.45 0.13
CA ALA A 50 13.91 10.22 -0.26
C ALA A 50 12.37 10.33 -0.13
N ARG A 51 11.87 10.90 0.97
CA ARG A 51 10.43 11.19 1.13
C ARG A 51 9.89 12.07 0.03
N THR A 52 10.60 13.14 -0.30
CA THR A 52 10.20 14.07 -1.37
C THR A 52 10.14 13.36 -2.72
N GLN A 53 11.14 12.52 -3.02
CA GLN A 53 11.16 11.74 -4.25
C GLN A 53 10.00 10.74 -4.30
N ALA A 54 9.77 10.00 -3.22
CA ALA A 54 8.68 9.06 -3.12
C ALA A 54 7.31 9.75 -3.28
N ALA A 55 7.09 10.85 -2.58
CA ALA A 55 5.85 11.62 -2.65
C ALA A 55 5.55 12.12 -4.08
N ARG A 56 6.55 12.64 -4.78
CA ARG A 56 6.40 13.14 -6.16
C ARG A 56 5.92 12.08 -7.14
N LEU A 57 6.34 10.84 -6.96
CA LEU A 57 5.95 9.74 -7.87
C LEU A 57 4.45 9.44 -7.85
N ILE A 58 3.80 9.72 -6.73
CA ILE A 58 2.38 9.39 -6.53
C ILE A 58 1.50 10.63 -6.33
N GLY A 59 2.05 11.84 -6.45
CA GLY A 59 1.31 13.09 -6.23
C GLY A 59 0.92 13.36 -4.77
N ALA A 60 1.66 12.76 -3.82
CA ALA A 60 1.47 12.97 -2.38
C ALA A 60 2.39 14.08 -1.85
N ARG A 61 2.19 14.49 -0.58
CA ARG A 61 3.10 15.37 0.14
C ARG A 61 4.18 14.58 0.88
N PRO A 62 5.39 15.12 1.07
CA PRO A 62 6.47 14.44 1.80
C PRO A 62 6.09 14.01 3.23
N ASP A 63 5.25 14.79 3.91
CA ASP A 63 4.77 14.50 5.26
C ASP A 63 3.74 13.35 5.33
N GLU A 64 3.23 12.90 4.18
CA GLU A 64 2.35 11.73 4.04
C GLU A 64 3.12 10.42 3.81
N ILE A 65 4.45 10.47 3.64
CA ILE A 65 5.27 9.28 3.39
C ILE A 65 5.85 8.72 4.70
N TYR A 66 5.61 7.45 4.93
CA TYR A 66 6.14 6.71 6.08
C TYR A 66 6.95 5.52 5.57
N PHE A 67 8.21 5.40 6.02
CA PHE A 67 9.05 4.26 5.68
C PHE A 67 8.77 3.10 6.63
N THR A 68 8.62 1.92 6.06
CA THR A 68 8.42 0.64 6.76
C THR A 68 9.50 -0.35 6.33
N SER A 69 9.57 -1.51 6.98
CA SER A 69 10.51 -2.58 6.60
C SER A 69 10.14 -3.27 5.27
N GLY A 70 8.93 -3.04 4.76
CA GLY A 70 8.47 -3.60 3.49
C GLY A 70 6.95 -3.56 3.36
N GLY A 71 6.43 -3.97 2.18
CA GLY A 71 5.00 -3.94 1.86
C GLY A 71 4.13 -4.70 2.87
N SER A 72 4.59 -5.86 3.36
CA SER A 72 3.83 -6.61 4.38
C SER A 72 3.60 -5.85 5.68
N GLU A 73 4.57 -5.07 6.15
CA GLU A 73 4.39 -4.20 7.31
C GLU A 73 3.43 -3.06 6.98
N SER A 74 3.59 -2.43 5.82
CA SER A 74 2.74 -1.34 5.35
C SER A 74 1.27 -1.77 5.27
N ASP A 75 0.98 -2.88 4.58
CA ASP A 75 -0.37 -3.44 4.47
C ASP A 75 -0.99 -3.76 5.84
N ASN A 76 -0.22 -4.43 6.70
CA ASN A 76 -0.67 -4.75 8.05
C ASN A 76 -0.98 -3.47 8.85
N TRP A 77 -0.12 -2.48 8.74
CA TRP A 77 -0.30 -1.21 9.43
C TRP A 77 -1.53 -0.46 8.91
N ALA A 78 -1.64 -0.29 7.60
CA ALA A 78 -2.77 0.37 6.97
C ALA A 78 -4.09 -0.32 7.34
N ILE A 79 -4.21 -1.62 7.07
CA ILE A 79 -5.48 -2.35 7.19
C ILE A 79 -5.87 -2.55 8.66
N LYS A 80 -4.97 -3.11 9.47
CA LYS A 80 -5.31 -3.47 10.86
C LYS A 80 -5.46 -2.25 11.76
N SER A 81 -4.50 -1.31 11.69
CA SER A 81 -4.52 -0.15 12.60
C SER A 81 -5.69 0.78 12.30
N PHE A 82 -5.98 1.04 11.01
CA PHE A 82 -7.14 1.81 10.61
C PHE A 82 -8.43 1.15 11.09
N SER A 83 -8.65 -0.13 10.75
CA SER A 83 -9.88 -0.85 11.07
C SER A 83 -10.16 -0.90 12.57
N ARG A 84 -9.13 -1.23 13.37
CA ARG A 84 -9.23 -1.24 14.84
C ARG A 84 -9.51 0.15 15.41
N SER A 85 -8.89 1.20 14.86
CA SER A 85 -9.13 2.58 15.28
C SER A 85 -10.58 3.00 15.02
N ILE A 86 -11.13 2.70 13.85
CA ILE A 86 -12.53 3.00 13.52
C ILE A 86 -13.49 2.24 14.41
N ARG A 87 -13.27 0.93 14.62
CA ARG A 87 -14.14 0.13 15.49
C ARG A 87 -14.15 0.64 16.94
N LYS A 88 -12.99 1.08 17.43
CA LYS A 88 -12.90 1.74 18.75
C LYS A 88 -13.72 3.02 18.82
N LYS A 89 -13.64 3.86 17.78
CA LYS A 89 -14.44 5.10 17.68
C LYS A 89 -15.94 4.81 17.57
N ARG A 90 -16.33 3.71 16.93
CA ARG A 90 -17.72 3.25 16.81
C ARG A 90 -18.20 2.42 18.02
N MET A 91 -17.45 2.43 19.13
CA MET A 91 -17.78 1.71 20.38
C MET A 91 -18.06 0.22 20.17
N GLY A 92 -17.32 -0.43 19.27
CA GLY A 92 -17.45 -1.87 18.97
C GLY A 92 -18.57 -2.24 18.01
N ALA A 93 -19.25 -1.29 17.37
CA ALA A 93 -20.23 -1.58 16.33
C ALA A 93 -19.64 -2.40 15.17
N SER A 94 -20.52 -3.08 14.43
CA SER A 94 -20.13 -3.84 13.23
C SER A 94 -19.31 -3.00 12.27
N CYS A 95 -18.25 -3.60 11.73
CA CYS A 95 -17.38 -2.98 10.74
C CYS A 95 -17.10 -4.00 9.64
N HIS A 96 -17.36 -3.57 8.40
CA HIS A 96 -17.19 -4.38 7.21
C HIS A 96 -16.01 -3.87 6.38
N ILE A 97 -15.25 -4.80 5.80
CA ILE A 97 -14.10 -4.56 4.93
C ILE A 97 -14.35 -5.25 3.61
N ILE A 98 -14.05 -4.59 2.51
CA ILE A 98 -14.07 -5.18 1.17
C ILE A 98 -12.63 -5.30 0.68
N THR A 99 -12.26 -6.49 0.24
CA THR A 99 -10.97 -6.77 -0.43
C THR A 99 -11.18 -7.70 -1.62
N THR A 100 -10.12 -8.15 -2.27
CA THR A 100 -10.23 -9.03 -3.43
C THR A 100 -9.64 -10.40 -3.17
N SER A 101 -10.06 -11.41 -3.95
CA SER A 101 -9.53 -12.77 -3.83
C SER A 101 -8.11 -12.93 -4.37
N ILE A 102 -7.60 -11.94 -5.10
CA ILE A 102 -6.28 -11.97 -5.77
C ILE A 102 -5.23 -11.12 -5.05
N GLU A 103 -5.53 -10.64 -3.86
CA GLU A 103 -4.59 -9.85 -3.05
C GLU A 103 -3.35 -10.65 -2.65
N HIS A 104 -2.27 -9.93 -2.38
CA HIS A 104 -1.11 -10.52 -1.74
C HIS A 104 -1.46 -11.08 -0.34
N ASN A 105 -0.74 -12.12 0.09
CA ASN A 105 -0.98 -12.76 1.39
C ASN A 105 -0.90 -11.80 2.58
N ALA A 106 -0.14 -10.71 2.49
CA ALA A 106 -0.08 -9.69 3.55
C ALA A 106 -1.45 -9.05 3.80
N VAL A 107 -2.20 -8.74 2.73
CA VAL A 107 -3.56 -8.20 2.79
C VAL A 107 -4.54 -9.28 3.24
N LEU A 108 -4.53 -10.47 2.60
CA LEU A 108 -5.45 -11.57 2.93
C LEU A 108 -5.32 -12.02 4.39
N ASN A 109 -4.09 -12.18 4.89
CA ASN A 109 -3.86 -12.57 6.27
C ASN A 109 -4.22 -11.46 7.27
N SER A 110 -4.07 -10.18 6.88
CA SER A 110 -4.56 -9.06 7.69
C SER A 110 -6.07 -9.08 7.82
N CYS A 111 -6.78 -9.34 6.72
CA CYS A 111 -8.23 -9.49 6.72
C CYS A 111 -8.69 -10.68 7.56
N ARG A 112 -8.07 -11.87 7.40
CA ARG A 112 -8.38 -13.06 8.23
C ARG A 112 -8.17 -12.81 9.73
N THR A 113 -7.11 -12.07 10.08
CA THR A 113 -6.89 -11.67 11.49
C THR A 113 -8.04 -10.81 11.99
N LEU A 114 -8.48 -9.83 11.20
CA LEU A 114 -9.62 -8.97 11.57
C LEU A 114 -10.93 -9.75 11.66
N GLU A 115 -11.16 -10.76 10.79
CA GLU A 115 -12.30 -11.65 10.92
C GLU A 115 -12.32 -12.38 12.27
N SER A 116 -11.16 -12.91 12.71
CA SER A 116 -11.04 -13.53 14.04
C SER A 116 -11.29 -12.56 15.20
N GLU A 117 -11.15 -11.27 14.96
CA GLU A 117 -11.47 -10.18 15.90
C GLU A 117 -12.94 -9.72 15.80
N GLY A 118 -13.75 -10.31 14.90
CA GLY A 118 -15.18 -10.02 14.75
C GLY A 118 -15.49 -8.89 13.74
N PHE A 119 -14.59 -8.58 12.80
CA PHE A 119 -14.94 -7.83 11.60
C PHE A 119 -15.59 -8.74 10.57
N THR A 120 -16.38 -8.18 9.68
CA THR A 120 -16.86 -8.90 8.50
C THR A 120 -16.03 -8.52 7.29
N VAL A 121 -15.68 -9.49 6.45
CA VAL A 121 -14.88 -9.25 5.24
C VAL A 121 -15.58 -9.84 4.03
N THR A 122 -15.68 -9.05 2.96
CA THR A 122 -16.09 -9.54 1.64
C THR A 122 -14.87 -9.61 0.73
N TYR A 123 -14.61 -10.80 0.19
CA TYR A 123 -13.58 -11.06 -0.80
C TYR A 123 -14.22 -11.05 -2.19
N LEU A 124 -14.01 -9.97 -2.96
CA LEU A 124 -14.55 -9.85 -4.30
C LEU A 124 -13.88 -10.87 -5.24
N PRO A 125 -14.65 -11.59 -6.05
CA PRO A 125 -14.09 -12.40 -7.11
C PRO A 125 -13.51 -11.51 -8.22
N CYS A 126 -12.44 -11.97 -8.87
CA CYS A 126 -11.97 -11.41 -10.13
C CYS A 126 -12.50 -12.22 -11.31
N ASP A 127 -12.46 -11.62 -12.49
CA ASP A 127 -12.72 -12.33 -13.73
C ASP A 127 -11.53 -13.24 -14.13
N LYS A 128 -11.65 -13.94 -15.26
CA LYS A 128 -10.60 -14.85 -15.77
C LYS A 128 -9.29 -14.15 -16.16
N TYR A 129 -9.28 -12.83 -16.23
CA TYR A 129 -8.10 -12.01 -16.51
C TYR A 129 -7.55 -11.33 -15.25
N GLY A 130 -8.16 -11.57 -14.10
CA GLY A 130 -7.76 -10.98 -12.82
C GLY A 130 -8.25 -9.55 -12.61
N PHE A 131 -9.30 -9.09 -13.29
CA PHE A 131 -9.89 -7.76 -13.09
C PHE A 131 -11.06 -7.79 -12.11
N ILE A 132 -11.14 -6.73 -11.31
CA ILE A 132 -12.27 -6.46 -10.44
C ILE A 132 -13.21 -5.47 -11.15
N HIS A 133 -14.47 -5.86 -11.28
CA HIS A 133 -15.48 -4.99 -11.90
C HIS A 133 -16.04 -4.00 -10.88
N PRO A 134 -16.05 -2.69 -11.19
CA PRO A 134 -16.58 -1.65 -10.28
C PRO A 134 -18.01 -1.91 -9.82
N GLU A 135 -18.85 -2.50 -10.67
CA GLU A 135 -20.23 -2.85 -10.37
C GLU A 135 -20.32 -3.92 -9.25
N THR A 136 -19.42 -4.91 -9.29
CA THR A 136 -19.33 -5.95 -8.25
C THR A 136 -18.89 -5.34 -6.91
N LEU A 137 -17.94 -4.40 -6.94
CA LEU A 137 -17.54 -3.66 -5.75
C LEU A 137 -18.73 -2.86 -5.18
N GLN A 138 -19.43 -2.11 -6.03
CA GLN A 138 -20.54 -1.27 -5.60
C GLN A 138 -21.67 -2.10 -4.99
N ALA A 139 -21.98 -3.28 -5.53
CA ALA A 139 -22.98 -4.19 -5.00
C ALA A 139 -22.61 -4.81 -3.65
N ALA A 140 -21.33 -4.86 -3.31
CA ALA A 140 -20.83 -5.41 -2.05
C ALA A 140 -20.80 -4.39 -0.90
N ILE A 141 -21.02 -3.11 -1.18
CA ILE A 141 -20.99 -2.04 -0.16
C ILE A 141 -22.20 -2.18 0.78
N ARG A 142 -21.93 -2.03 2.07
CA ARG A 142 -22.91 -2.07 3.17
C ARG A 142 -22.81 -0.80 4.00
N ASP A 143 -23.81 -0.52 4.81
CA ASP A 143 -23.82 0.66 5.71
C ASP A 143 -22.68 0.65 6.74
N ASP A 144 -22.22 -0.56 7.11
CA ASP A 144 -21.11 -0.75 8.03
C ASP A 144 -19.73 -0.90 7.33
N THR A 145 -19.65 -0.72 5.99
CA THR A 145 -18.36 -0.77 5.26
C THR A 145 -17.49 0.42 5.65
N ILE A 146 -16.28 0.12 6.11
CA ILE A 146 -15.31 1.13 6.57
C ILE A 146 -14.07 1.24 5.69
N LEU A 147 -13.72 0.16 4.99
CA LEU A 147 -12.49 0.05 4.21
C LEU A 147 -12.73 -0.74 2.94
N ILE A 148 -12.20 -0.22 1.83
CA ILE A 148 -12.00 -0.95 0.58
C ILE A 148 -10.50 -1.09 0.38
N SER A 149 -9.99 -2.31 0.21
CA SER A 149 -8.58 -2.60 -0.06
C SER A 149 -8.47 -3.41 -1.34
N VAL A 150 -7.92 -2.81 -2.39
CA VAL A 150 -7.75 -3.44 -3.72
C VAL A 150 -6.35 -3.15 -4.23
N MET A 151 -5.58 -4.19 -4.54
CA MET A 151 -4.23 -4.03 -5.07
C MET A 151 -4.21 -3.27 -6.40
N ALA A 152 -3.16 -2.48 -6.64
CA ALA A 152 -3.04 -1.70 -7.86
C ALA A 152 -2.70 -2.56 -9.08
N ALA A 153 -1.80 -3.52 -8.90
CA ALA A 153 -1.41 -4.48 -9.93
C ALA A 153 -1.09 -5.83 -9.29
N ASN A 154 -1.58 -6.91 -9.91
CA ASN A 154 -1.31 -8.24 -9.41
C ASN A 154 0.10 -8.70 -9.79
N ASN A 155 0.85 -9.23 -8.83
CA ASN A 155 2.24 -9.66 -8.98
C ASN A 155 2.42 -10.97 -9.77
N GLU A 156 1.36 -11.74 -9.97
CA GLU A 156 1.43 -13.04 -10.66
C GLU A 156 0.92 -12.95 -12.10
N VAL A 157 -0.25 -12.34 -12.31
CA VAL A 157 -0.89 -12.27 -13.63
C VAL A 157 -0.71 -10.91 -14.32
N GLY A 158 -0.28 -9.88 -13.58
CA GLY A 158 0.01 -8.56 -14.15
C GLY A 158 -1.22 -7.70 -14.47
N SER A 159 -2.42 -8.09 -14.01
CA SER A 159 -3.63 -7.29 -14.18
C SER A 159 -3.53 -5.97 -13.39
N ILE A 160 -3.85 -4.85 -14.02
CA ILE A 160 -3.87 -3.50 -13.41
C ILE A 160 -5.32 -3.14 -13.11
N GLN A 161 -5.62 -2.85 -11.84
CA GLN A 161 -6.99 -2.58 -11.41
C GLN A 161 -7.45 -1.15 -11.75
N PRO A 162 -8.75 -0.91 -11.96
CA PRO A 162 -9.30 0.40 -12.30
C PRO A 162 -9.39 1.32 -11.08
N LEU A 163 -8.23 1.70 -10.51
CA LEU A 163 -8.13 2.43 -9.23
C LEU A 163 -8.99 3.69 -9.18
N LYS A 164 -9.04 4.45 -10.29
CA LYS A 164 -9.84 5.68 -10.35
C LYS A 164 -11.34 5.41 -10.20
N ALA A 165 -11.85 4.38 -10.84
CA ALA A 165 -13.26 3.99 -10.71
C ALA A 165 -13.58 3.49 -9.29
N ILE A 166 -12.68 2.68 -8.72
CA ILE A 166 -12.78 2.19 -7.34
C ILE A 166 -12.77 3.35 -6.34
N GLY A 167 -11.82 4.29 -6.49
CA GLY A 167 -11.73 5.45 -5.61
C GLY A 167 -12.95 6.38 -5.71
N GLN A 168 -13.54 6.55 -6.92
CA GLN A 168 -14.78 7.28 -7.08
C GLN A 168 -15.95 6.64 -6.34
N ILE A 169 -16.03 5.30 -6.35
CA ILE A 169 -17.03 4.56 -5.59
C ILE A 169 -16.80 4.75 -4.08
N ALA A 170 -15.58 4.52 -3.61
CA ALA A 170 -15.21 4.70 -2.21
C ALA A 170 -15.54 6.11 -1.71
N ARG A 171 -15.18 7.14 -2.47
CA ARG A 171 -15.44 8.54 -2.14
C ARG A 171 -16.93 8.87 -2.06
N ARG A 172 -17.75 8.38 -2.99
CA ARG A 172 -19.22 8.58 -2.97
C ARG A 172 -19.88 8.00 -1.71
N HIS A 173 -19.33 6.89 -1.22
CA HIS A 173 -19.84 6.22 -0.02
C HIS A 173 -19.10 6.60 1.27
N GLN A 174 -18.15 7.55 1.20
CA GLN A 174 -17.34 8.01 2.33
C GLN A 174 -16.56 6.86 3.00
N ILE A 175 -16.11 5.89 2.22
CA ILE A 175 -15.34 4.74 2.64
C ILE A 175 -13.87 5.01 2.35
N VAL A 176 -12.98 4.64 3.27
CA VAL A 176 -11.53 4.78 3.07
C VAL A 176 -11.06 3.78 2.03
N PHE A 177 -10.25 4.24 1.08
CA PHE A 177 -9.66 3.43 0.02
C PHE A 177 -8.16 3.21 0.24
N HIS A 178 -7.79 1.95 0.42
CA HIS A 178 -6.42 1.45 0.47
C HIS A 178 -6.07 0.70 -0.82
N THR A 179 -4.84 0.84 -1.28
CA THR A 179 -4.29 0.04 -2.37
C THR A 179 -2.90 -0.51 -2.02
N ASP A 180 -2.69 -1.82 -2.19
CA ASP A 180 -1.36 -2.40 -2.27
C ASP A 180 -0.78 -2.08 -3.65
N ALA A 181 0.22 -1.22 -3.69
CA ALA A 181 0.91 -0.78 -4.89
C ALA A 181 2.36 -1.27 -4.97
N VAL A 182 2.75 -2.26 -4.17
CA VAL A 182 4.13 -2.79 -4.12
C VAL A 182 4.65 -3.16 -5.52
N GLN A 183 3.81 -3.71 -6.39
CA GLN A 183 4.18 -4.06 -7.77
C GLN A 183 3.91 -2.95 -8.78
N ALA A 184 3.23 -1.89 -8.39
CA ALA A 184 2.81 -0.81 -9.27
C ALA A 184 3.64 0.46 -9.10
N TYR A 185 4.07 0.75 -7.87
CA TYR A 185 4.80 1.95 -7.52
C TYR A 185 6.11 2.07 -8.32
N GLY A 186 6.27 3.19 -9.04
CA GLY A 186 7.42 3.45 -9.89
C GLY A 186 7.44 2.68 -11.22
N HIS A 187 6.50 1.76 -11.46
CA HIS A 187 6.36 1.00 -12.71
C HIS A 187 5.22 1.51 -13.57
N ILE A 188 4.10 1.87 -12.96
CA ILE A 188 2.95 2.49 -13.63
C ILE A 188 2.63 3.84 -12.97
N PRO A 189 2.11 4.81 -13.73
CA PRO A 189 1.70 6.09 -13.16
C PRO A 189 0.52 5.90 -12.19
N ILE A 190 0.72 6.32 -10.94
CA ILE A 190 -0.33 6.40 -9.93
C ILE A 190 -0.34 7.82 -9.38
N ASN A 191 -1.51 8.45 -9.33
CA ASN A 191 -1.71 9.72 -8.64
C ASN A 191 -2.79 9.52 -7.58
N VAL A 192 -2.41 9.62 -6.30
CA VAL A 192 -3.31 9.33 -5.18
C VAL A 192 -4.50 10.28 -5.14
N ASN A 193 -4.32 11.52 -5.57
CA ASN A 193 -5.41 12.52 -5.60
C ASN A 193 -6.41 12.21 -6.74
N GLU A 194 -5.91 11.88 -7.94
CA GLU A 194 -6.78 11.54 -9.08
C GLU A 194 -7.52 10.23 -8.88
N CYS A 195 -6.88 9.27 -8.23
CA CYS A 195 -7.46 7.97 -7.92
C CYS A 195 -8.21 7.96 -6.57
N MET A 196 -8.22 9.09 -5.82
CA MET A 196 -8.89 9.21 -4.52
C MET A 196 -8.45 8.13 -3.52
N ILE A 197 -7.14 7.81 -3.52
CA ILE A 197 -6.54 6.84 -2.63
C ILE A 197 -6.22 7.52 -1.30
N ASP A 198 -6.68 6.96 -0.19
CA ASP A 198 -6.44 7.48 1.15
C ASP A 198 -5.20 6.84 1.80
N MET A 199 -4.90 5.57 1.47
CA MET A 199 -3.72 4.85 1.93
C MET A 199 -3.13 4.02 0.79
N LEU A 200 -1.80 3.98 0.70
CA LEU A 200 -1.04 3.22 -0.30
C LEU A 200 0.13 2.50 0.37
N SER A 201 0.27 1.23 0.10
CA SER A 201 1.39 0.39 0.52
C SER A 201 2.33 0.08 -0.64
#